data_41f2ce7cc709f8e480bf44c3bd236eaf
#
_entry.id   41f2ce7cc709f8e480bf44c3bd236eaf
#
_cell.length_a   1.000
_cell.length_b   1.000
_cell.length_c   1.000
_cell.angle_alpha   90.00
_cell.angle_beta   90.00
_cell.angle_gamma   90.00
#
_symmetry.space_group_name_H-M   'P 1'
#
loop_
_entity.id
_entity.type
_entity.pdbx_description
1 polymer ?
#
loop_
_entity_poly.entity_id
_entity_poly.type
_entity_poly.pdbx_seq_one_letter_code
_entity_poly.pdbx_strand_id
1 'polypeptide(L)'
;MNPYLAGFFLGLVLLAAFYLSGRGLGASGAMKSVVVAAVDSVAPEHAAESTFYSKYTANGESPMVSWLVFLAVGLIIGANFSGIVSDRMKFTIEKGPRIKNGTRLMMAVLGGILYGIGAQFGRGCTSGAALSGMAVLSTAGYLSMI
;
A
#
# COMPACT_ATOMS: atom_id res chain seq x y z
N MET A 1 -20.82 7.64 10.38
CA MET A 1 -20.27 6.53 11.18
C MET A 1 -19.35 7.10 12.26
N ASN A 2 -19.39 6.59 13.49
CA ASN A 2 -18.56 7.12 14.59
C ASN A 2 -17.08 6.73 14.30
N PRO A 3 -16.11 7.68 14.28
CA PRO A 3 -14.70 7.40 13.96
C PRO A 3 -14.04 6.44 14.94
N TYR A 4 -14.44 6.46 16.22
CA TYR A 4 -13.91 5.54 17.23
C TYR A 4 -14.30 4.09 16.97
N LEU A 5 -15.52 3.87 16.51
CA LEU A 5 -16.02 2.54 16.15
C LEU A 5 -15.32 2.01 14.89
N ALA A 6 -15.05 2.88 13.93
CA ALA A 6 -14.26 2.52 12.75
C ALA A 6 -12.82 2.13 13.11
N GLY A 7 -12.18 2.87 14.03
CA GLY A 7 -10.85 2.53 14.55
C GLY A 7 -10.81 1.18 15.28
N PHE A 8 -11.82 0.88 16.07
CA PHE A 8 -11.95 -0.41 16.76
C PHE A 8 -12.05 -1.57 15.77
N PHE A 9 -12.91 -1.47 14.75
CA PHE A 9 -13.01 -2.49 13.70
C PHE A 9 -11.73 -2.64 12.88
N LEU A 10 -11.03 -1.54 12.59
CA LEU A 10 -9.73 -1.60 11.92
C LEU A 10 -8.70 -2.37 12.77
N GLY A 11 -8.68 -2.15 14.08
CA GLY A 11 -7.84 -2.90 15.01
C GLY A 11 -8.15 -4.39 15.02
N LEU A 12 -9.44 -4.77 15.02
CA LEU A 12 -9.86 -6.17 14.93
C LEU A 12 -9.43 -6.81 13.60
N VAL A 13 -9.56 -6.11 12.47
CA VAL A 13 -9.09 -6.59 11.16
C VAL A 13 -7.58 -6.79 11.16
N LEU A 14 -6.81 -5.88 11.74
CA LEU A 14 -5.36 -6.00 11.87
C LEU A 14 -4.98 -7.23 12.71
N LEU A 15 -5.65 -7.44 13.84
CA LEU A 15 -5.43 -8.58 14.72
C LEU A 15 -5.78 -9.90 14.01
N ALA A 16 -6.90 -9.93 13.30
CA ALA A 16 -7.29 -11.08 12.49
C ALA A 16 -6.27 -11.37 11.37
N ALA A 17 -5.74 -10.34 10.70
CA ALA A 17 -4.71 -10.49 9.69
C ALA A 17 -3.44 -11.12 10.26
N PHE A 18 -2.98 -10.67 11.43
CA PHE A 18 -1.83 -11.30 12.10
C PHE A 18 -2.11 -12.74 12.54
N TYR A 19 -3.30 -13.01 13.08
CA TYR A 19 -3.65 -14.34 13.56
C TYR A 19 -3.77 -15.37 12.43
N LEU A 20 -4.39 -14.98 11.30
CA LEU A 20 -4.65 -15.90 10.18
C LEU A 20 -3.46 -16.05 9.23
N SER A 21 -2.73 -14.96 8.97
CA SER A 21 -1.66 -14.95 7.96
C SER A 21 -0.26 -14.81 8.54
N GLY A 22 -0.12 -14.49 9.83
CA GLY A 22 1.16 -14.18 10.45
C GLY A 22 1.83 -12.92 9.88
N ARG A 23 1.09 -12.12 9.09
CA ARG A 23 1.62 -10.94 8.38
C ARG A 23 0.74 -9.72 8.63
N GLY A 24 1.40 -8.54 8.72
CA GLY A 24 0.70 -7.28 8.89
C GLY A 24 0.10 -6.73 7.59
N LEU A 25 -0.62 -5.63 7.72
CA LEU A 25 -1.19 -4.89 6.61
C LEU A 25 -0.11 -4.02 5.95
N GLY A 26 -0.13 -3.89 4.63
CA GLY A 26 0.81 -3.01 3.92
C GLY A 26 0.56 -3.00 2.42
N ALA A 27 0.16 -1.85 1.86
CA ALA A 27 -0.10 -1.69 0.43
C ALA A 27 1.18 -1.51 -0.41
N SER A 28 2.26 -0.96 0.19
CA SER A 28 3.51 -0.69 -0.53
C SER A 28 4.18 -1.96 -1.07
N GLY A 29 4.03 -3.09 -0.38
CA GLY A 29 4.55 -4.38 -0.85
C GLY A 29 3.83 -4.90 -2.09
N ALA A 30 2.53 -4.68 -2.20
CA ALA A 30 1.78 -5.02 -3.41
C ALA A 30 2.27 -4.21 -4.63
N MET A 31 2.49 -2.90 -4.45
CA MET A 31 3.04 -2.05 -5.51
C MET A 31 4.45 -2.47 -5.91
N LYS A 32 5.31 -2.87 -4.96
CA LYS A 32 6.62 -3.45 -5.27
C LYS A 32 6.50 -4.72 -6.10
N SER A 33 5.60 -5.63 -5.75
CA SER A 33 5.37 -6.86 -6.50
C SER A 33 4.92 -6.58 -7.94
N VAL A 34 4.05 -5.59 -8.15
CA VAL A 34 3.62 -5.17 -9.50
C VAL A 34 4.80 -4.60 -10.29
N VAL A 35 5.62 -3.74 -9.69
CA VAL A 35 6.81 -3.17 -10.35
C VAL A 35 7.82 -4.27 -10.70
N VAL A 36 8.09 -5.18 -9.77
CA VAL A 36 9.00 -6.32 -10.01
C VAL A 36 8.50 -7.18 -11.17
N ALA A 37 7.20 -7.52 -11.19
CA ALA A 37 6.61 -8.30 -12.29
C ALA A 37 6.67 -7.54 -13.63
N ALA A 38 6.46 -6.22 -13.63
CA ALA A 38 6.58 -5.41 -14.83
C ALA A 38 8.02 -5.36 -15.35
N VAL A 39 9.00 -5.18 -14.47
CA VAL A 39 10.43 -5.18 -14.84
C VAL A 39 10.87 -6.55 -15.34
N ASP A 40 10.45 -7.61 -14.69
CA ASP A 40 10.74 -9.00 -15.11
C ASP A 40 10.18 -9.31 -16.51
N SER A 41 9.00 -8.78 -16.84
CA SER A 41 8.39 -8.96 -18.16
C SER A 41 9.06 -8.15 -19.28
N VAL A 42 9.66 -6.99 -18.97
CA VAL A 42 10.26 -6.07 -19.96
C VAL A 42 11.76 -6.27 -20.07
N ALA A 43 12.46 -6.56 -18.99
CA ALA A 43 13.91 -6.69 -18.92
C ALA A 43 14.33 -7.82 -17.96
N PRO A 44 14.16 -9.11 -18.34
CA PRO A 44 14.44 -10.25 -17.46
C PRO A 44 15.91 -10.35 -17.06
N GLU A 45 16.85 -9.97 -17.94
CA GLU A 45 18.28 -9.98 -17.63
C GLU A 45 18.62 -8.99 -16.51
N HIS A 46 18.07 -7.79 -16.55
CA HIS A 46 18.25 -6.79 -15.50
C HIS A 46 17.62 -7.23 -14.17
N ALA A 47 16.48 -7.91 -14.22
CA ALA A 47 15.83 -8.45 -13.03
C ALA A 47 16.67 -9.56 -12.37
N ALA A 48 17.33 -10.40 -13.14
CA ALA A 48 18.19 -11.47 -12.64
C ALA A 48 19.51 -10.94 -12.04
N GLU A 49 20.09 -9.90 -12.62
CA GLU A 49 21.40 -9.34 -12.17
C GLU A 49 21.26 -8.48 -10.91
N SER A 50 20.10 -7.88 -10.68
CA SER A 50 19.87 -7.01 -9.52
C SER A 50 19.56 -7.81 -8.26
N THR A 51 20.37 -7.62 -7.21
CA THR A 51 20.18 -8.21 -5.87
C THR A 51 18.81 -7.86 -5.24
N PHE A 52 18.18 -6.77 -5.68
CA PHE A 52 16.87 -6.36 -5.20
C PHE A 52 15.75 -7.22 -5.81
N TYR A 53 15.76 -7.37 -7.13
CA TYR A 53 14.73 -8.11 -7.85
C TYR A 53 14.89 -9.63 -7.66
N SER A 54 16.11 -10.13 -7.60
CA SER A 54 16.40 -11.56 -7.39
C SER A 54 15.78 -12.11 -6.09
N LYS A 55 15.62 -11.30 -5.04
CA LYS A 55 14.92 -11.70 -3.80
C LYS A 55 13.44 -12.03 -4.00
N TYR A 56 12.81 -11.45 -5.00
CA TYR A 56 11.38 -11.66 -5.30
C TYR A 56 11.16 -12.77 -6.32
N THR A 57 12.19 -13.10 -7.11
CA THR A 57 12.15 -14.15 -8.15
C THR A 57 12.87 -15.42 -7.75
N ALA A 58 13.69 -15.39 -6.67
CA ALA A 58 14.55 -16.52 -6.25
C ALA A 58 13.80 -17.81 -5.91
N ASN A 59 12.53 -17.73 -5.52
CA ASN A 59 11.74 -18.92 -5.17
C ASN A 59 10.97 -19.52 -6.37
N GLY A 60 11.16 -19.00 -7.60
CA GLY A 60 10.41 -19.46 -8.76
C GLY A 60 8.90 -19.18 -8.74
N GLU A 61 8.41 -18.51 -7.68
CA GLU A 61 7.03 -18.05 -7.61
C GLU A 61 6.90 -16.67 -8.26
N SER A 62 5.83 -16.47 -9.02
CA SER A 62 5.58 -15.17 -9.62
C SER A 62 5.38 -14.12 -8.51
N PRO A 63 6.01 -12.93 -8.60
CA PRO A 63 5.87 -11.86 -7.59
C PRO A 63 4.42 -11.43 -7.33
N MET A 64 3.52 -11.75 -8.27
CA MET A 64 2.08 -11.45 -8.18
C MET A 64 1.34 -12.37 -7.20
N VAL A 65 1.88 -13.56 -6.85
CA VAL A 65 1.28 -14.50 -5.89
C VAL A 65 1.75 -14.18 -4.48
N SER A 66 1.78 -12.90 -4.11
CA SER A 66 2.13 -12.49 -2.75
C SER A 66 0.89 -12.15 -1.93
N TRP A 67 0.92 -12.42 -0.62
CA TRP A 67 -0.13 -12.03 0.33
C TRP A 67 -0.56 -10.56 0.17
N LEU A 68 0.42 -9.68 -0.08
CA LEU A 68 0.17 -8.24 -0.19
C LEU A 68 -0.61 -7.86 -1.46
N VAL A 69 -0.47 -8.62 -2.55
CA VAL A 69 -1.25 -8.42 -3.77
C VAL A 69 -2.70 -8.81 -3.53
N PHE A 70 -2.95 -9.97 -2.91
CA PHE A 70 -4.32 -10.38 -2.53
C PHE A 70 -4.98 -9.39 -1.57
N LEU A 71 -4.22 -8.88 -0.61
CA LEU A 71 -4.67 -7.85 0.31
C LEU A 71 -5.06 -6.55 -0.43
N ALA A 72 -4.24 -6.11 -1.39
CA ALA A 72 -4.52 -4.90 -2.18
C ALA A 72 -5.78 -5.08 -3.05
N VAL A 73 -5.95 -6.23 -3.68
CA VAL A 73 -7.16 -6.56 -4.44
C VAL A 73 -8.39 -6.57 -3.53
N GLY A 74 -8.31 -7.21 -2.36
CA GLY A 74 -9.38 -7.22 -1.38
C GLY A 74 -9.75 -5.81 -0.89
N LEU A 75 -8.76 -4.95 -0.69
CA LEU A 75 -8.97 -3.56 -0.30
C LEU A 75 -9.69 -2.75 -1.39
N ILE A 76 -9.31 -2.93 -2.67
CA ILE A 76 -9.97 -2.29 -3.79
C ILE A 76 -11.43 -2.74 -3.89
N ILE A 77 -11.69 -4.04 -3.80
CA ILE A 77 -13.06 -4.59 -3.85
C ILE A 77 -13.88 -4.07 -2.66
N GLY A 78 -13.33 -4.11 -1.45
CA GLY A 78 -13.99 -3.62 -0.24
C GLY A 78 -14.29 -2.13 -0.28
N ALA A 79 -13.37 -1.32 -0.80
CA ALA A 79 -13.56 0.12 -0.96
C ALA A 79 -14.69 0.43 -1.97
N ASN A 80 -14.73 -0.27 -3.10
CA ASN A 80 -15.79 -0.12 -4.08
C ASN A 80 -17.15 -0.54 -3.48
N PHE A 81 -17.22 -1.68 -2.83
CA PHE A 81 -18.45 -2.15 -2.19
C PHE A 81 -18.94 -1.15 -1.12
N SER A 82 -18.06 -0.66 -0.27
CA SER A 82 -18.37 0.36 0.72
C SER A 82 -18.85 1.67 0.08
N GLY A 83 -18.24 2.08 -1.03
CA GLY A 83 -18.60 3.27 -1.78
C GLY A 83 -20.00 3.16 -2.39
N ILE A 84 -20.37 2.00 -2.93
CA ILE A 84 -21.70 1.72 -3.49
C ILE A 84 -22.75 1.74 -2.38
N VAL A 85 -22.52 1.02 -1.28
CA VAL A 85 -23.47 0.95 -0.15
C VAL A 85 -23.69 2.32 0.50
N SER A 86 -22.67 3.18 0.50
CA SER A 86 -22.74 4.53 1.08
C SER A 86 -23.24 5.60 0.11
N ASP A 87 -23.55 5.23 -1.15
CA ASP A 87 -23.94 6.15 -2.24
C ASP A 87 -22.96 7.34 -2.42
N ARG A 88 -21.67 7.05 -2.26
CA ARG A 88 -20.57 8.03 -2.32
C ARG A 88 -19.68 7.90 -3.56
N MET A 89 -20.01 7.00 -4.47
CA MET A 89 -19.25 6.79 -5.71
C MET A 89 -19.51 7.93 -6.70
N LYS A 90 -18.71 9.00 -6.59
CA LYS A 90 -18.73 10.13 -7.54
C LYS A 90 -17.31 10.39 -8.03
N PHE A 91 -17.14 10.38 -9.36
CA PHE A 91 -15.89 10.79 -9.98
C PHE A 91 -15.81 12.32 -10.02
N THR A 92 -15.39 12.93 -8.92
CA THR A 92 -15.23 14.38 -8.82
C THR A 92 -13.77 14.70 -8.44
N ILE A 93 -13.20 15.72 -9.11
CA ILE A 93 -11.92 16.27 -8.74
C ILE A 93 -12.15 17.34 -7.67
N GLU A 94 -11.91 17.01 -6.42
CA GLU A 94 -11.95 17.98 -5.34
C GLU A 94 -10.76 18.94 -5.46
N LYS A 95 -11.05 20.21 -5.61
CA LYS A 95 -10.08 21.29 -5.76
C LYS A 95 -10.48 22.51 -4.96
N GLY A 96 -9.50 23.30 -4.52
CA GLY A 96 -9.75 24.62 -3.95
C GLY A 96 -10.28 25.60 -5.02
N PRO A 97 -10.98 26.67 -4.60
CA PRO A 97 -11.67 27.60 -5.51
C PRO A 97 -10.74 28.32 -6.49
N ARG A 98 -9.44 28.41 -6.19
CA ARG A 98 -8.45 29.13 -7.00
C ARG A 98 -7.56 28.23 -7.86
N ILE A 99 -7.72 26.90 -7.82
CA ILE A 99 -6.81 25.96 -8.48
C ILE A 99 -7.50 25.33 -9.69
N LYS A 100 -6.81 25.34 -10.85
CA LYS A 100 -7.27 24.64 -12.06
C LYS A 100 -7.11 23.11 -11.91
N ASN A 101 -7.95 22.33 -12.59
CA ASN A 101 -7.91 20.86 -12.53
C ASN A 101 -6.54 20.31 -12.94
N GLY A 102 -5.91 20.86 -13.98
CA GLY A 102 -4.58 20.44 -14.44
C GLY A 102 -3.49 20.67 -13.40
N THR A 103 -3.47 21.84 -12.75
CA THR A 103 -2.49 22.15 -11.69
C THR A 103 -2.69 21.23 -10.48
N ARG A 104 -3.95 20.93 -10.12
CA ARG A 104 -4.26 20.00 -9.02
C ARG A 104 -3.75 18.58 -9.31
N LEU A 105 -3.96 18.12 -10.55
CA LEU A 105 -3.51 16.81 -10.99
C LEU A 105 -1.97 16.71 -11.03
N MET A 106 -1.32 17.73 -11.58
CA MET A 106 0.15 17.80 -11.64
C MET A 106 0.78 17.78 -10.23
N MET A 107 0.23 18.57 -9.30
CA MET A 107 0.68 18.56 -7.90
C MET A 107 0.42 17.22 -7.20
N ALA A 108 -0.68 16.55 -7.52
CA ALA A 108 -0.96 15.22 -6.98
C ALA A 108 0.06 14.17 -7.47
N VAL A 109 0.44 14.23 -8.75
CA VAL A 109 1.48 13.33 -9.31
C VAL A 109 2.84 13.61 -8.67
N LEU A 110 3.26 14.87 -8.58
CA LEU A 110 4.52 15.24 -7.93
C LEU A 110 4.56 14.81 -6.46
N GLY A 111 3.48 15.05 -5.72
CA GLY A 111 3.34 14.60 -4.34
C GLY A 111 3.40 13.09 -4.21
N GLY A 112 2.77 12.37 -5.14
CA GLY A 112 2.82 10.91 -5.19
C GLY A 112 4.23 10.37 -5.45
N ILE A 113 5.00 10.99 -6.33
CA ILE A 113 6.41 10.65 -6.61
C ILE A 113 7.27 10.86 -5.35
N LEU A 114 7.17 12.03 -4.72
CA LEU A 114 7.91 12.33 -3.50
C LEU A 114 7.55 11.38 -2.35
N TYR A 115 6.25 11.08 -2.20
CA TYR A 115 5.78 10.11 -1.22
C TYR A 115 6.32 8.69 -1.49
N GLY A 116 6.34 8.27 -2.75
CA GLY A 116 6.88 6.98 -3.16
C GLY A 116 8.37 6.83 -2.84
N ILE A 117 9.16 7.87 -3.11
CA ILE A 117 10.58 7.91 -2.74
C ILE A 117 10.74 7.84 -1.22
N GLY A 118 10.02 8.66 -0.47
CA GLY A 118 10.05 8.66 0.99
C GLY A 118 9.66 7.31 1.60
N ALA A 119 8.65 6.65 1.06
CA ALA A 119 8.22 5.32 1.51
C ALA A 119 9.29 4.23 1.29
N GLN A 120 10.14 4.37 0.28
CA GLN A 120 11.27 3.45 0.08
C GLN A 120 12.36 3.64 1.13
N PHE A 121 12.69 4.89 1.47
CA PHE A 121 13.63 5.19 2.56
C PHE A 121 13.10 4.73 3.92
N GLY A 122 11.80 4.91 4.19
CA GLY A 122 11.13 4.46 5.41
C GLY A 122 10.87 2.96 5.48
N ARG A 123 11.32 2.17 4.48
CA ARG A 123 11.10 0.71 4.36
C ARG A 123 9.63 0.29 4.36
N GLY A 124 8.71 1.18 4.08
CA GLY A 124 7.28 0.88 3.99
C GLY A 124 6.38 2.11 4.03
N CYS A 125 5.10 1.90 3.78
CA CYS A 125 4.08 2.92 3.99
C CYS A 125 3.69 3.01 5.47
N THR A 126 2.92 4.05 5.83
CA THR A 126 2.45 4.26 7.20
C THR A 126 1.70 3.05 7.78
N SER A 127 0.91 2.32 6.98
CA SER A 127 0.21 1.12 7.43
C SER A 127 1.16 -0.07 7.66
N GLY A 128 2.23 -0.20 6.89
CA GLY A 128 3.21 -1.27 7.05
C GLY A 128 4.26 -0.97 8.12
N ALA A 129 4.88 0.20 8.07
CA ALA A 129 5.95 0.56 8.98
C ALA A 129 5.42 0.98 10.37
N ALA A 130 4.45 1.91 10.42
CA ALA A 130 3.95 2.40 11.69
C ALA A 130 2.89 1.46 12.28
N LEU A 131 1.74 1.27 11.64
CA LEU A 131 0.63 0.53 12.22
C LEU A 131 0.98 -0.93 12.50
N SER A 132 1.49 -1.66 11.51
CA SER A 132 1.89 -3.06 11.70
C SER A 132 3.16 -3.20 12.56
N GLY A 133 4.10 -2.25 12.46
CA GLY A 133 5.30 -2.21 13.30
C GLY A 133 4.98 -1.98 14.77
N MET A 134 4.04 -1.09 15.10
CA MET A 134 3.58 -0.89 16.48
C MET A 134 2.79 -2.09 17.01
N ALA A 135 1.99 -2.74 16.17
CA ALA A 135 1.23 -3.92 16.58
C ALA A 135 2.13 -5.08 17.06
N VAL A 136 3.36 -5.18 16.53
CA VAL A 136 4.38 -6.14 17.00
C VAL A 136 5.38 -5.53 17.98
N LEU A 137 5.08 -4.37 18.56
CA LEU A 137 5.90 -3.64 19.55
C LEU A 137 7.33 -3.34 19.05
N SER A 138 7.50 -3.12 17.75
CA SER A 138 8.78 -2.75 17.15
C SER A 138 9.13 -1.30 17.46
N THR A 139 10.34 -1.04 17.95
CA THR A 139 10.85 0.33 18.17
C THR A 139 10.88 1.16 16.90
N ALA A 140 11.16 0.53 15.75
CA ALA A 140 11.11 1.18 14.45
C ALA A 140 9.69 1.64 14.08
N GLY A 141 8.64 0.91 14.48
CA GLY A 141 7.25 1.30 14.30
C GLY A 141 6.91 2.59 15.04
N TYR A 142 7.36 2.72 16.30
CA TYR A 142 7.15 3.94 17.09
C TYR A 142 7.94 5.14 16.53
N LEU A 143 9.20 4.93 16.12
CA LEU A 143 10.03 5.98 15.51
C LEU A 143 9.47 6.47 14.17
N SER A 144 8.77 5.65 13.42
CA SER A 144 8.16 6.04 12.14
C SER A 144 6.92 6.91 12.29
N MET A 145 6.39 7.08 13.51
CA MET A 145 5.24 7.92 13.82
C MET A 145 5.63 9.34 14.26
N ILE A 146 6.89 9.57 14.64
CA ILE A 146 7.44 10.85 15.04
C ILE A 146 7.94 11.63 13.82
#